data_b816ec5b0129bb0d9e71b7498d40c6f0
#
_entry.id   b816ec5b0129bb0d9e71b7498d40c6f0
#
_cell.length_a   1.000
_cell.length_b   1.000
_cell.length_c   1.000
_cell.angle_alpha   90.00
_cell.angle_beta   90.00
_cell.angle_gamma   90.00
#
_symmetry.space_group_name_H-M   'P 1'
#
loop_
_entity.id
_entity.type
_entity.pdbx_description
1 polymer ?
#
loop_
_entity_poly.entity_id
_entity_poly.type
_entity_poly.pdbx_seq_one_letter_code
_entity_poly.pdbx_strand_id
1 'polypeptide(L)'
;GIFQAIYTAGQVLPTPISCARYYHRTLHARKLVEVGFSSVPRGMSMAQHEARYKLPETTSLPGLRPMQTRDVPAVGRLLRRYMARFDMAPRFSDAEVRHLFAQAVPLDTRPVTWAYVVERQDGAITDFFSFYSLPSTLLGHEQYDTLEAAYLFYYATDAAFDDGAAQQSASTPTPPPTQQATDQTISPYEAARQRGQAAWQCSALSRLSPAEAADEADVRPWHTESHASRERLKARLCALMNDMLVLANKEGFDVVNCLTVLDNPLFTHELKFGPGDGFLRFYLFNWRIAPIAGGMGSRADEDALDPAAASSEENEHVPRPLPPSIYGSGNGIVMV
;
A
#
# COMPACT_ATOMS: atom_id res chain seq x y z
N GLY A 1 -0.18 26.87 14.72
CA GLY A 1 -1.26 25.91 14.87
C GLY A 1 -1.31 24.95 13.69
N ILE A 2 -1.99 23.82 13.84
CA ILE A 2 -2.22 22.84 12.77
C ILE A 2 -3.53 23.25 12.10
N PHE A 3 -3.49 23.55 10.80
CA PHE A 3 -4.64 24.02 10.04
C PHE A 3 -5.12 23.00 8.99
N GLN A 4 -4.40 21.92 8.80
CA GLN A 4 -4.70 20.87 7.83
C GLN A 4 -4.47 19.50 8.49
N ALA A 5 -5.36 18.56 8.23
CA ALA A 5 -5.25 17.21 8.77
C ALA A 5 -5.79 16.19 7.77
N ILE A 6 -5.25 14.97 7.85
CA ILE A 6 -5.86 13.76 7.32
C ILE A 6 -6.37 12.94 8.48
N TYR A 7 -7.54 12.34 8.34
CA TYR A 7 -8.12 11.44 9.33
C TYR A 7 -8.94 10.35 8.67
N THR A 8 -9.25 9.31 9.41
CA THR A 8 -10.11 8.22 8.97
C THR A 8 -11.31 8.09 9.90
N ALA A 9 -12.41 7.59 9.36
CA ALA A 9 -13.59 7.27 10.14
C ALA A 9 -14.22 5.95 9.69
N GLY A 10 -14.71 5.16 10.68
CA GLY A 10 -15.51 3.97 10.42
C GLY A 10 -16.94 4.34 10.01
N GLN A 11 -17.48 5.43 10.56
CA GLN A 11 -18.77 5.99 10.15
C GLN A 11 -18.64 6.78 8.85
N VAL A 12 -19.69 6.75 8.04
CA VAL A 12 -19.76 7.54 6.82
C VAL A 12 -20.00 9.00 7.18
N LEU A 13 -18.99 9.83 6.90
CA LEU A 13 -19.13 11.28 6.90
C LEU A 13 -19.25 11.73 5.43
N PRO A 14 -19.97 12.80 5.13
CA PRO A 14 -20.09 13.28 3.76
C PRO A 14 -18.72 13.56 3.13
N THR A 15 -18.55 13.07 1.91
CA THR A 15 -17.42 13.21 0.99
C THR A 15 -16.06 12.70 1.51
N PRO A 16 -15.88 11.37 1.65
CA PRO A 16 -14.55 10.82 1.80
C PRO A 16 -13.71 11.11 0.53
N ILE A 17 -12.43 11.37 0.72
CA ILE A 17 -11.51 11.60 -0.39
C ILE A 17 -11.07 10.30 -1.05
N SER A 18 -11.04 9.23 -0.27
CA SER A 18 -10.72 7.88 -0.70
C SER A 18 -11.39 6.88 0.21
N CYS A 19 -11.77 5.72 -0.32
CA CYS A 19 -12.34 4.63 0.45
C CYS A 19 -11.56 3.35 0.13
N ALA A 20 -11.11 2.65 1.15
CA ALA A 20 -10.41 1.37 1.03
C ALA A 20 -11.17 0.28 1.78
N ARG A 21 -11.05 -0.96 1.32
CA ARG A 21 -11.67 -2.13 1.93
C ARG A 21 -10.63 -3.00 2.59
N TYR A 22 -10.95 -3.57 3.75
CA TYR A 22 -10.11 -4.57 4.39
C TYR A 22 -10.18 -5.91 3.66
N TYR A 23 -9.01 -6.55 3.56
CA TYR A 23 -8.83 -7.91 3.08
C TYR A 23 -8.08 -8.71 4.13
N HIS A 24 -8.44 -9.99 4.26
CA HIS A 24 -7.92 -10.88 5.29
C HIS A 24 -7.30 -12.13 4.67
N ARG A 25 -6.09 -12.48 5.07
CA ARG A 25 -5.43 -13.73 4.71
C ARG A 25 -5.33 -14.63 5.92
N THR A 26 -6.07 -15.71 5.88
CA THR A 26 -6.07 -16.75 6.91
C THR A 26 -4.70 -17.42 7.01
N LEU A 27 -4.13 -17.51 8.21
CA LEU A 27 -2.95 -18.31 8.54
C LEU A 27 -3.34 -19.56 9.35
N HIS A 28 -4.09 -19.38 10.45
CA HIS A 28 -4.61 -20.47 11.28
C HIS A 28 -6.12 -20.67 11.07
N ALA A 29 -6.48 -21.41 10.01
CA ALA A 29 -7.86 -21.54 9.56
C ALA A 29 -8.81 -22.11 10.64
N ARG A 30 -8.38 -23.11 11.40
CA ARG A 30 -9.18 -23.73 12.46
C ARG A 30 -9.51 -22.72 13.54
N LYS A 31 -8.52 -22.04 14.11
CA LYS A 31 -8.71 -21.03 15.15
C LYS A 31 -9.65 -19.92 14.69
N LEU A 32 -9.47 -19.43 13.45
CA LEU A 32 -10.32 -18.35 12.90
C LEU A 32 -11.80 -18.77 12.77
N VAL A 33 -12.06 -20.07 12.49
CA VAL A 33 -13.43 -20.60 12.45
C VAL A 33 -13.97 -20.79 13.85
N GLU A 34 -13.19 -21.31 14.79
CA GLU A 34 -13.59 -21.57 16.17
C GLU A 34 -13.94 -20.25 16.92
N VAL A 35 -13.17 -19.17 16.66
CA VAL A 35 -13.45 -17.85 17.24
C VAL A 35 -14.51 -17.04 16.48
N GLY A 36 -15.09 -17.59 15.42
CA GLY A 36 -16.15 -16.92 14.64
C GLY A 36 -15.67 -15.81 13.73
N PHE A 37 -14.34 -15.67 13.51
CA PHE A 37 -13.78 -14.68 12.59
C PHE A 37 -14.04 -15.03 11.12
N SER A 38 -14.05 -16.31 10.78
CA SER A 38 -14.35 -16.82 9.44
C SER A 38 -15.24 -18.05 9.51
N SER A 39 -15.72 -18.54 8.37
CA SER A 39 -16.51 -19.75 8.27
C SER A 39 -15.98 -20.69 7.19
N VAL A 40 -16.23 -21.97 7.37
CA VAL A 40 -15.92 -22.98 6.33
C VAL A 40 -16.95 -22.83 5.20
N PRO A 41 -16.51 -22.67 3.94
CA PRO A 41 -17.43 -22.57 2.81
C PRO A 41 -18.33 -23.82 2.69
N ARG A 42 -19.58 -23.61 2.26
CA ARG A 42 -20.56 -24.67 2.09
C ARG A 42 -20.03 -25.79 1.20
N GLY A 43 -20.11 -27.05 1.67
CA GLY A 43 -19.62 -28.22 0.95
C GLY A 43 -18.11 -28.50 1.08
N MET A 44 -17.38 -27.75 1.89
CA MET A 44 -15.96 -27.95 2.17
C MET A 44 -15.78 -28.51 3.59
N SER A 45 -14.87 -29.47 3.78
CA SER A 45 -14.46 -29.92 5.11
C SER A 45 -13.42 -28.95 5.73
N MET A 46 -13.26 -28.99 7.06
CA MET A 46 -12.23 -28.22 7.75
C MET A 46 -10.83 -28.54 7.21
N ALA A 47 -10.51 -29.81 6.96
CA ALA A 47 -9.22 -30.21 6.41
C ALA A 47 -8.95 -29.65 5.00
N GLN A 48 -9.97 -29.59 4.15
CA GLN A 48 -9.87 -28.94 2.84
C GLN A 48 -9.70 -27.42 2.98
N HIS A 49 -10.38 -26.80 3.96
CA HIS A 49 -10.25 -25.40 4.24
C HIS A 49 -8.83 -25.05 4.72
N GLU A 50 -8.27 -25.80 5.65
CA GLU A 50 -6.88 -25.66 6.11
C GLU A 50 -5.88 -25.85 4.94
N ALA A 51 -6.07 -26.90 4.14
CA ALA A 51 -5.21 -27.18 2.99
C ALA A 51 -5.20 -26.03 1.95
N ARG A 52 -6.34 -25.34 1.78
CA ARG A 52 -6.44 -24.19 0.88
C ARG A 52 -5.48 -23.05 1.26
N TYR A 53 -5.25 -22.86 2.56
CA TYR A 53 -4.45 -21.75 3.10
C TYR A 53 -3.02 -22.17 3.49
N LYS A 54 -2.65 -23.42 3.26
CA LYS A 54 -1.31 -23.91 3.58
C LYS A 54 -0.24 -23.07 2.87
N LEU A 55 0.75 -22.63 3.64
CA LEU A 55 1.92 -21.90 3.18
C LEU A 55 3.14 -22.81 3.06
N PRO A 56 4.16 -22.44 2.27
CA PRO A 56 5.47 -23.07 2.31
C PRO A 56 6.10 -22.98 3.70
N GLU A 57 6.99 -23.90 4.02
CA GLU A 57 7.71 -23.89 5.30
C GLU A 57 8.84 -22.84 5.35
N THR A 58 9.37 -22.48 4.18
CA THR A 58 10.50 -21.55 4.06
C THR A 58 10.18 -20.45 3.06
N THR A 59 10.82 -19.32 3.25
CA THR A 59 10.82 -18.19 2.29
C THR A 59 11.56 -18.57 1.02
N SER A 60 11.17 -17.97 -0.09
CA SER A 60 11.68 -18.31 -1.44
C SER A 60 12.68 -17.29 -1.98
N LEU A 61 12.65 -16.05 -1.50
CA LEU A 61 13.46 -14.97 -2.06
C LEU A 61 14.92 -15.04 -1.56
N PRO A 62 15.90 -15.16 -2.46
CA PRO A 62 17.30 -15.11 -2.08
C PRO A 62 17.65 -13.70 -1.54
N GLY A 63 18.46 -13.64 -0.49
CA GLY A 63 18.86 -12.39 0.15
C GLY A 63 17.82 -11.75 1.05
N LEU A 64 16.68 -12.41 1.29
CA LEU A 64 15.68 -11.95 2.26
C LEU A 64 16.24 -12.08 3.68
N ARG A 65 16.24 -10.97 4.42
CA ARG A 65 16.70 -10.89 5.81
C ARG A 65 15.99 -9.79 6.59
N PRO A 66 16.02 -9.83 7.94
CA PRO A 66 15.55 -8.71 8.74
C PRO A 66 16.30 -7.40 8.40
N MET A 67 15.57 -6.30 8.42
CA MET A 67 16.13 -4.96 8.22
C MET A 67 17.06 -4.59 9.39
N GLN A 68 18.16 -3.94 9.10
CA GLN A 68 19.12 -3.43 10.06
C GLN A 68 19.22 -1.90 9.96
N THR A 69 19.74 -1.26 11.01
CA THR A 69 19.91 0.20 11.04
C THR A 69 20.76 0.72 9.88
N ARG A 70 21.73 -0.07 9.39
CA ARG A 70 22.56 0.28 8.23
C ARG A 70 21.77 0.40 6.92
N ASP A 71 20.61 -0.25 6.85
CA ASP A 71 19.78 -0.28 5.64
C ASP A 71 18.88 0.97 5.51
N VAL A 72 18.77 1.78 6.59
CA VAL A 72 17.88 2.94 6.64
C VAL A 72 18.00 3.88 5.43
N PRO A 73 19.21 4.30 4.99
CA PRO A 73 19.31 5.20 3.84
C PRO A 73 18.82 4.56 2.53
N ALA A 74 19.10 3.27 2.33
CA ALA A 74 18.67 2.55 1.12
C ALA A 74 17.15 2.32 1.12
N VAL A 75 16.59 1.86 2.24
CA VAL A 75 15.15 1.68 2.41
C VAL A 75 14.42 3.01 2.33
N GLY A 76 14.94 4.08 2.95
CA GLY A 76 14.36 5.42 2.88
C GLY A 76 14.26 5.94 1.45
N ARG A 77 15.34 5.79 0.67
CA ARG A 77 15.34 6.14 -0.76
C ARG A 77 14.32 5.32 -1.54
N LEU A 78 14.30 4.01 -1.34
CA LEU A 78 13.37 3.11 -2.03
C LEU A 78 11.91 3.45 -1.71
N LEU A 79 11.58 3.68 -0.43
CA LEU A 79 10.25 4.09 0.03
C LEU A 79 9.83 5.44 -0.57
N ARG A 80 10.67 6.47 -0.52
CA ARG A 80 10.34 7.79 -1.08
C ARG A 80 10.02 7.69 -2.57
N ARG A 81 10.83 6.97 -3.33
CA ARG A 81 10.56 6.72 -4.76
C ARG A 81 9.26 5.96 -4.97
N TYR A 82 9.05 4.88 -4.21
CA TYR A 82 7.86 4.04 -4.35
C TYR A 82 6.59 4.82 -3.99
N MET A 83 6.59 5.57 -2.89
CA MET A 83 5.46 6.39 -2.45
C MET A 83 5.15 7.55 -3.39
N ALA A 84 6.15 8.14 -4.05
CA ALA A 84 5.94 9.22 -5.02
C ALA A 84 5.10 8.81 -6.26
N ARG A 85 4.84 7.52 -6.46
CA ARG A 85 3.95 7.01 -7.50
C ARG A 85 2.47 7.28 -7.20
N PHE A 86 2.11 7.40 -5.93
CA PHE A 86 0.72 7.57 -5.47
C PHE A 86 0.29 9.03 -5.40
N ASP A 87 -1.02 9.27 -5.55
CA ASP A 87 -1.58 10.63 -5.52
C ASP A 87 -1.60 11.22 -4.11
N MET A 88 -1.75 10.37 -3.10
CA MET A 88 -1.74 10.72 -1.69
C MET A 88 -0.87 9.70 -0.93
N ALA A 89 0.28 10.12 -0.43
CA ALA A 89 1.22 9.22 0.24
C ALA A 89 2.04 9.96 1.31
N PRO A 90 2.50 9.26 2.35
CA PRO A 90 3.44 9.83 3.30
C PRO A 90 4.82 9.99 2.65
N ARG A 91 5.56 10.98 3.10
CA ARG A 91 6.97 11.16 2.79
C ARG A 91 7.81 10.79 4.00
N PHE A 92 8.67 9.83 3.84
CA PHE A 92 9.53 9.32 4.91
C PHE A 92 10.92 9.94 4.87
N SER A 93 11.28 10.66 5.93
CA SER A 93 12.69 10.95 6.22
C SER A 93 13.41 9.68 6.70
N ASP A 94 14.74 9.64 6.59
CA ASP A 94 15.53 8.53 7.13
C ASP A 94 15.37 8.38 8.65
N ALA A 95 15.10 9.47 9.36
CA ALA A 95 14.81 9.45 10.78
C ALA A 95 13.48 8.72 11.08
N GLU A 96 12.44 8.94 10.29
CA GLU A 96 11.15 8.25 10.42
C GLU A 96 11.27 6.77 10.02
N VAL A 97 12.01 6.45 8.95
CA VAL A 97 12.30 5.06 8.56
C VAL A 97 13.00 4.31 9.69
N ARG A 98 14.02 4.94 10.32
CA ARG A 98 14.70 4.35 11.48
C ARG A 98 13.76 4.12 12.65
N HIS A 99 12.92 5.11 12.95
CA HIS A 99 11.97 5.05 14.04
C HIS A 99 10.92 3.95 13.85
N LEU A 100 10.36 3.83 12.67
CA LEU A 100 9.26 2.89 12.39
C LEU A 100 9.74 1.46 12.17
N PHE A 101 10.92 1.26 11.57
CA PHE A 101 11.29 -0.05 11.00
C PHE A 101 12.62 -0.62 11.53
N ALA A 102 13.47 0.18 12.13
CA ALA A 102 14.81 -0.24 12.53
C ALA A 102 15.12 0.03 14.01
N GLN A 103 14.09 0.08 14.87
CA GLN A 103 14.31 0.21 16.31
C GLN A 103 14.85 -1.09 16.88
N ALA A 104 15.79 -0.96 17.80
CA ALA A 104 16.25 -2.08 18.61
C ALA A 104 15.12 -2.50 19.57
N VAL A 105 14.72 -3.75 19.48
CA VAL A 105 13.74 -4.35 20.39
C VAL A 105 14.52 -5.07 21.51
N PRO A 106 14.21 -4.84 22.79
CA PRO A 106 14.80 -5.60 23.89
C PRO A 106 14.57 -7.11 23.69
N LEU A 107 15.55 -7.93 24.05
CA LEU A 107 15.52 -9.39 23.81
C LEU A 107 14.29 -10.10 24.40
N ASP A 108 13.73 -9.56 25.48
CA ASP A 108 12.58 -10.15 26.18
C ASP A 108 11.24 -9.56 25.76
N THR A 109 11.22 -8.74 24.70
CA THR A 109 10.02 -8.06 24.24
C THR A 109 9.66 -8.48 22.82
N ARG A 110 8.38 -8.86 22.58
CA ARG A 110 7.90 -9.10 21.23
C ARG A 110 7.92 -7.80 20.42
N PRO A 111 8.45 -7.77 19.20
CA PRO A 111 8.38 -6.60 18.36
C PRO A 111 6.92 -6.16 18.11
N VAL A 112 6.70 -4.87 17.93
CA VAL A 112 5.43 -4.35 17.41
C VAL A 112 5.45 -4.35 15.90
N THR A 113 6.60 -4.06 15.29
CA THR A 113 6.79 -4.00 13.84
C THR A 113 7.90 -4.95 13.42
N TRP A 114 7.64 -5.73 12.38
CA TRP A 114 8.60 -6.57 11.68
C TRP A 114 8.93 -5.93 10.34
N ALA A 115 10.21 -5.80 10.03
CA ALA A 115 10.69 -5.19 8.80
C ALA A 115 11.79 -6.05 8.17
N TYR A 116 11.68 -6.29 6.87
CA TYR A 116 12.58 -7.15 6.11
C TYR A 116 13.01 -6.46 4.82
N VAL A 117 14.20 -6.80 4.36
CA VAL A 117 14.77 -6.34 3.10
C VAL A 117 15.22 -7.52 2.27
N VAL A 118 15.23 -7.34 0.95
CA VAL A 118 15.92 -8.24 0.03
C VAL A 118 17.20 -7.55 -0.41
N GLU A 119 18.33 -8.18 -0.06
CA GLU A 119 19.67 -7.73 -0.44
C GLU A 119 20.20 -8.56 -1.58
N ARG A 120 20.53 -7.90 -2.69
CA ARG A 120 21.17 -8.53 -3.85
C ARG A 120 22.64 -8.85 -3.54
N GLN A 121 23.26 -9.72 -4.32
CA GLN A 121 24.67 -10.17 -4.12
C GLN A 121 25.68 -9.02 -4.11
N ASP A 122 25.39 -7.91 -4.78
CA ASP A 122 26.22 -6.70 -4.79
C ASP A 122 25.98 -5.76 -3.59
N GLY A 123 25.13 -6.16 -2.64
CA GLY A 123 24.79 -5.39 -1.45
C GLY A 123 23.67 -4.37 -1.64
N ALA A 124 23.08 -4.26 -2.84
CA ALA A 124 21.99 -3.35 -3.09
C ALA A 124 20.68 -3.88 -2.48
N ILE A 125 19.92 -3.01 -1.80
CA ILE A 125 18.57 -3.31 -1.33
C ILE A 125 17.61 -3.06 -2.48
N THR A 126 16.94 -4.12 -2.91
CA THR A 126 15.97 -4.09 -4.02
C THR A 126 14.53 -4.03 -3.55
N ASP A 127 14.27 -4.57 -2.37
CA ASP A 127 12.92 -4.65 -1.82
C ASP A 127 12.92 -4.44 -0.31
N PHE A 128 11.79 -3.96 0.16
CA PHE A 128 11.48 -3.78 1.56
C PHE A 128 10.02 -4.12 1.80
N PHE A 129 9.69 -4.78 2.90
CA PHE A 129 8.32 -4.88 3.40
C PHE A 129 8.29 -4.90 4.93
N SER A 130 7.16 -4.50 5.46
CA SER A 130 6.90 -4.50 6.89
C SER A 130 5.46 -4.87 7.21
N PHE A 131 5.25 -5.38 8.42
CA PHE A 131 3.95 -5.60 9.01
C PHE A 131 4.02 -5.33 10.51
N TYR A 132 2.88 -5.04 11.13
CA TYR A 132 2.80 -4.77 12.56
C TYR A 132 1.76 -5.64 13.24
N SER A 133 1.93 -5.83 14.55
CA SER A 133 1.00 -6.58 15.40
C SER A 133 -0.08 -5.67 15.95
N LEU A 134 -1.34 -6.06 15.77
CA LEU A 134 -2.48 -5.45 16.42
C LEU A 134 -3.43 -6.55 16.90
N PRO A 135 -3.13 -7.18 18.05
CA PRO A 135 -3.92 -8.28 18.58
C PRO A 135 -5.30 -7.81 19.05
N SER A 136 -6.29 -8.68 18.95
CA SER A 136 -7.64 -8.43 19.44
C SER A 136 -7.97 -9.39 20.59
N THR A 137 -8.47 -8.88 21.69
CA THR A 137 -8.93 -9.69 22.83
C THR A 137 -10.25 -10.38 22.47
N LEU A 138 -10.34 -11.68 22.74
CA LEU A 138 -11.51 -12.51 22.52
C LEU A 138 -12.30 -12.59 23.83
N LEU A 139 -13.35 -11.79 23.94
CA LEU A 139 -14.18 -11.76 25.16
C LEU A 139 -15.05 -13.00 25.27
N GLY A 140 -14.93 -13.73 26.40
CA GLY A 140 -15.79 -14.86 26.72
C GLY A 140 -15.57 -16.14 25.91
N HIS A 141 -14.45 -16.26 25.19
CA HIS A 141 -14.09 -17.49 24.50
C HIS A 141 -13.34 -18.44 25.44
N GLU A 142 -13.77 -19.72 25.55
CA GLU A 142 -13.24 -20.66 26.53
C GLU A 142 -11.79 -21.11 26.27
N GLN A 143 -11.36 -21.13 25.01
CA GLN A 143 -10.10 -21.74 24.60
C GLN A 143 -9.03 -20.72 24.20
N TYR A 144 -9.44 -19.52 23.72
CA TYR A 144 -8.51 -18.51 23.23
C TYR A 144 -8.81 -17.15 23.83
N ASP A 145 -7.76 -16.48 24.31
CA ASP A 145 -7.85 -15.13 24.88
C ASP A 145 -7.58 -14.03 23.85
N THR A 146 -6.80 -14.35 22.82
CA THR A 146 -6.31 -13.38 21.87
C THR A 146 -6.34 -13.91 20.45
N LEU A 147 -6.79 -13.08 19.51
CA LEU A 147 -6.59 -13.23 18.08
C LEU A 147 -5.34 -12.45 17.68
N GLU A 148 -4.31 -13.17 17.26
CA GLU A 148 -3.05 -12.59 16.81
C GLU A 148 -3.17 -12.12 15.36
N ALA A 149 -3.34 -10.82 15.17
CA ALA A 149 -3.51 -10.22 13.85
C ALA A 149 -2.29 -9.40 13.46
N ALA A 150 -1.72 -9.72 12.30
CA ALA A 150 -0.73 -8.90 11.63
C ALA A 150 -1.42 -7.98 10.62
N TYR A 151 -0.93 -6.77 10.49
CA TYR A 151 -1.36 -5.82 9.47
C TYR A 151 -0.22 -5.49 8.54
N LEU A 152 -0.42 -5.66 7.23
CA LEU A 152 0.53 -5.21 6.23
C LEU A 152 0.73 -3.71 6.39
N PHE A 153 1.98 -3.28 6.53
CA PHE A 153 2.33 -1.88 6.71
C PHE A 153 2.85 -1.29 5.40
N TYR A 154 4.06 -0.76 5.38
CA TYR A 154 4.63 -0.22 4.16
C TYR A 154 5.58 -1.22 3.51
N TYR A 155 5.66 -1.15 2.19
CA TYR A 155 6.60 -1.91 1.37
C TYR A 155 7.04 -1.07 0.16
N ALA A 156 8.12 -1.47 -0.45
CA ALA A 156 8.63 -0.88 -1.68
C ALA A 156 9.48 -1.90 -2.44
N THR A 157 9.52 -1.78 -3.76
CA THR A 157 10.32 -2.62 -4.65
C THR A 157 10.87 -1.80 -5.80
N ASP A 158 12.10 -2.08 -6.24
CA ASP A 158 12.70 -1.47 -7.42
C ASP A 158 12.05 -1.95 -8.72
N ALA A 159 11.36 -3.09 -8.70
CA ALA A 159 10.61 -3.61 -9.84
C ALA A 159 9.52 -2.65 -10.38
N ALA A 160 9.11 -1.67 -9.57
CA ALA A 160 8.22 -0.59 -9.99
C ALA A 160 8.86 0.39 -10.98
N PHE A 161 10.21 0.40 -11.09
CA PHE A 161 11.00 1.37 -11.86
C PHE A 161 11.74 0.75 -13.04
N ASP A 162 11.71 -0.58 -13.18
CA ASP A 162 12.39 -1.31 -14.26
C ASP A 162 11.63 -1.16 -15.60
N ASP A 163 11.62 0.05 -16.14
CA ASP A 163 11.29 0.27 -17.54
C ASP A 163 12.49 -0.09 -18.43
N GLY A 164 12.88 -1.38 -18.38
CA GLY A 164 13.84 -2.02 -19.24
C GLY A 164 15.08 -1.19 -19.58
N ALA A 165 16.21 -1.49 -18.99
CA ALA A 165 17.53 -1.02 -19.39
C ALA A 165 17.87 -1.31 -20.88
N ALA A 166 16.95 -1.92 -21.64
CA ALA A 166 17.08 -2.23 -23.06
C ALA A 166 16.78 -1.05 -23.99
N GLN A 167 16.25 0.08 -23.50
CA GLN A 167 15.96 1.25 -24.34
C GLN A 167 16.95 2.41 -24.18
N GLN A 168 17.90 2.35 -23.25
CA GLN A 168 18.88 3.43 -23.07
C GLN A 168 20.14 3.31 -23.91
N SER A 169 20.30 2.29 -24.74
CA SER A 169 21.47 2.16 -25.64
C SER A 169 21.26 2.67 -27.07
N ALA A 170 20.13 3.32 -27.35
CA ALA A 170 19.84 3.85 -28.69
C ALA A 170 19.16 5.23 -28.65
N SER A 171 19.82 6.22 -28.05
CA SER A 171 19.50 7.61 -28.37
C SER A 171 20.76 8.47 -28.33
N THR A 172 21.34 8.66 -29.52
CA THR A 172 22.15 9.82 -29.87
C THR A 172 21.36 11.08 -29.42
N PRO A 173 22.00 12.08 -28.80
CA PRO A 173 21.30 13.29 -28.40
C PRO A 173 20.81 14.02 -29.65
N THR A 174 19.50 13.95 -29.86
CA THR A 174 18.83 14.79 -30.82
C THR A 174 18.73 16.20 -30.23
N PRO A 175 19.07 17.26 -30.96
CA PRO A 175 18.97 18.63 -30.48
C PRO A 175 17.51 18.93 -30.11
N PRO A 176 17.26 19.83 -29.15
CA PRO A 176 15.92 20.09 -28.64
C PRO A 176 15.01 20.54 -29.78
N PRO A 177 13.81 19.96 -29.91
CA PRO A 177 12.86 20.42 -30.90
C PRO A 177 12.46 21.85 -30.57
N THR A 178 12.56 22.72 -31.56
CA THR A 178 11.99 24.07 -31.57
C THR A 178 10.53 23.98 -31.11
N GLN A 179 10.18 24.71 -30.06
CA GLN A 179 8.83 24.77 -29.49
C GLN A 179 7.83 25.17 -30.57
N GLN A 180 7.17 24.20 -31.18
CA GLN A 180 5.87 24.43 -31.76
C GLN A 180 4.86 24.19 -30.61
N ALA A 181 4.26 25.25 -30.17
CA ALA A 181 3.17 25.24 -29.20
C ALA A 181 1.97 24.51 -29.83
N THR A 182 1.91 23.19 -29.63
CA THR A 182 0.66 22.46 -29.76
C THR A 182 -0.08 22.67 -28.44
N ASP A 183 -1.21 23.30 -28.55
CA ASP A 183 -2.19 23.55 -27.48
C ASP A 183 -2.74 22.19 -27.00
N GLN A 184 -1.92 21.47 -26.23
CA GLN A 184 -2.35 20.28 -25.50
C GLN A 184 -3.03 20.77 -24.25
N THR A 185 -4.34 20.82 -24.28
CA THR A 185 -5.17 21.09 -23.10
C THR A 185 -4.86 20.03 -22.04
N ILE A 186 -3.97 20.35 -21.12
CA ILE A 186 -3.65 19.51 -19.97
C ILE A 186 -4.95 19.26 -19.23
N SER A 187 -5.23 18.01 -18.88
CA SER A 187 -6.45 17.68 -18.14
C SER A 187 -6.51 18.51 -16.85
N PRO A 188 -7.70 18.89 -16.35
CA PRO A 188 -7.82 19.62 -15.08
C PRO A 188 -7.12 18.91 -13.91
N TYR A 189 -7.05 17.59 -13.97
CA TYR A 189 -6.35 16.72 -13.01
C TYR A 189 -4.82 16.90 -13.10
N GLU A 190 -4.23 16.82 -14.28
CA GLU A 190 -2.79 17.04 -14.47
C GLU A 190 -2.37 18.44 -14.09
N ALA A 191 -3.18 19.45 -14.43
CA ALA A 191 -2.95 20.84 -14.04
C ALA A 191 -3.03 21.03 -12.51
N ALA A 192 -3.97 20.36 -11.83
CA ALA A 192 -4.08 20.38 -10.38
C ALA A 192 -2.88 19.68 -9.71
N ARG A 193 -2.44 18.55 -10.27
CA ARG A 193 -1.28 17.82 -9.80
C ARG A 193 0.02 18.62 -9.94
N GLN A 194 0.26 19.24 -11.09
CA GLN A 194 1.44 20.07 -11.31
C GLN A 194 1.47 21.28 -10.34
N ARG A 195 0.30 21.90 -10.09
CA ARG A 195 0.19 22.97 -9.08
C ARG A 195 0.45 22.46 -7.67
N GLY A 196 -0.06 21.28 -7.33
CA GLY A 196 0.18 20.63 -6.04
C GLY A 196 1.65 20.32 -5.82
N GLN A 197 2.34 19.75 -6.82
CA GLN A 197 3.77 19.48 -6.76
C GLN A 197 4.60 20.76 -6.62
N ALA A 198 4.28 21.81 -7.37
CA ALA A 198 4.99 23.11 -7.27
C ALA A 198 4.77 23.76 -5.89
N ALA A 199 3.53 23.73 -5.38
CA ALA A 199 3.22 24.29 -4.06
C ALA A 199 3.93 23.53 -2.93
N TRP A 200 4.05 22.20 -3.08
CA TRP A 200 4.74 21.36 -2.11
C TRP A 200 6.25 21.58 -2.11
N GLN A 201 6.88 21.73 -3.27
CA GLN A 201 8.31 22.05 -3.37
C GLN A 201 8.69 23.36 -2.72
N CYS A 202 7.74 24.31 -2.64
CA CYS A 202 7.91 25.61 -1.97
C CYS A 202 7.57 25.54 -0.47
N SER A 203 7.11 24.43 0.07
CA SER A 203 6.66 24.32 1.46
C SER A 203 7.86 24.20 2.41
N ALA A 204 8.04 25.20 3.27
CA ALA A 204 9.00 25.17 4.39
C ALA A 204 8.67 24.10 5.46
N LEU A 205 7.61 23.31 5.26
CA LEU A 205 7.14 22.24 6.15
C LEU A 205 7.66 20.87 5.78
N SER A 206 8.42 20.73 4.67
CA SER A 206 9.05 19.45 4.32
C SER A 206 10.10 19.08 5.37
N ARG A 207 9.91 17.96 6.05
CA ARG A 207 10.92 17.38 6.96
C ARG A 207 12.06 16.70 6.22
N LEU A 208 11.97 16.61 4.90
CA LEU A 208 12.99 16.02 4.04
C LEU A 208 14.14 17.01 3.80
N SER A 209 15.35 16.52 3.86
CA SER A 209 16.51 17.24 3.35
C SER A 209 16.43 17.38 1.81
N PRO A 210 17.15 18.33 1.19
CA PRO A 210 17.17 18.45 -0.28
C PRO A 210 17.60 17.15 -1.00
N ALA A 211 18.49 16.36 -0.40
CA ALA A 211 18.94 15.08 -0.96
C ALA A 211 17.80 14.04 -0.92
N GLU A 212 17.07 13.94 0.19
CA GLU A 212 15.92 13.04 0.32
C GLU A 212 14.77 13.44 -0.61
N ALA A 213 14.52 14.73 -0.79
CA ALA A 213 13.51 15.22 -1.72
C ALA A 213 13.86 14.93 -3.18
N ALA A 214 15.16 14.86 -3.53
CA ALA A 214 15.61 14.50 -4.87
C ALA A 214 15.30 13.05 -5.26
N ASP A 215 15.11 12.15 -4.29
CA ASP A 215 14.75 10.76 -4.56
C ASP A 215 13.39 10.60 -5.27
N GLU A 216 12.52 11.61 -5.18
CA GLU A 216 11.20 11.61 -5.81
C GLU A 216 11.20 12.20 -7.23
N ALA A 217 12.33 12.77 -7.67
CA ALA A 217 12.46 13.30 -9.01
C ALA A 217 12.31 12.16 -10.05
N ASP A 218 11.66 12.47 -11.17
CA ASP A 218 11.46 11.57 -12.31
C ASP A 218 10.62 10.31 -12.03
N VAL A 219 9.94 10.21 -10.89
CA VAL A 219 9.03 9.12 -10.59
C VAL A 219 7.71 9.31 -11.36
N ARG A 220 7.34 8.29 -12.13
CA ARG A 220 6.07 8.28 -12.87
C ARG A 220 4.90 7.93 -11.95
N PRO A 221 3.72 8.54 -12.17
CA PRO A 221 2.51 8.16 -11.46
C PRO A 221 2.08 6.72 -11.76
N TRP A 222 1.52 6.03 -10.76
CA TRP A 222 1.05 4.66 -10.87
C TRP A 222 0.12 4.41 -12.07
N HIS A 223 -0.75 5.36 -12.41
CA HIS A 223 -1.73 5.24 -13.49
C HIS A 223 -1.12 5.39 -14.90
N THR A 224 0.14 5.82 -15.01
CA THR A 224 0.86 5.94 -16.29
C THR A 224 1.74 4.73 -16.60
N GLU A 225 1.80 3.76 -15.71
CA GLU A 225 2.59 2.54 -15.89
C GLU A 225 2.06 1.68 -17.02
N SER A 226 2.96 1.09 -17.81
CA SER A 226 2.57 0.15 -18.86
C SER A 226 2.01 -1.16 -18.27
N HIS A 227 1.20 -1.87 -19.06
CA HIS A 227 0.72 -3.19 -18.67
C HIS A 227 1.88 -4.15 -18.32
N ALA A 228 2.96 -4.14 -19.13
CA ALA A 228 4.12 -5.00 -18.89
C ALA A 228 4.83 -4.65 -17.57
N SER A 229 4.96 -3.35 -17.24
CA SER A 229 5.53 -2.91 -15.96
C SER A 229 4.66 -3.35 -14.79
N ARG A 230 3.34 -3.26 -14.91
CA ARG A 230 2.41 -3.71 -13.88
C ARG A 230 2.41 -5.22 -13.67
N GLU A 231 2.52 -6.03 -14.73
CA GLU A 231 2.63 -7.48 -14.61
C GLU A 231 3.96 -7.90 -13.93
N ARG A 232 5.08 -7.22 -14.25
CA ARG A 232 6.34 -7.45 -13.52
C ARG A 232 6.22 -7.07 -12.04
N LEU A 233 5.64 -5.90 -11.75
CA LEU A 233 5.38 -5.45 -10.39
C LEU A 233 4.48 -6.44 -9.65
N LYS A 234 3.39 -6.89 -10.26
CA LYS A 234 2.49 -7.92 -9.71
C LYS A 234 3.25 -9.19 -9.35
N ALA A 235 4.04 -9.71 -10.27
CA ALA A 235 4.82 -10.93 -10.04
C ALA A 235 5.80 -10.75 -8.87
N ARG A 236 6.48 -9.60 -8.78
CA ARG A 236 7.40 -9.31 -7.69
C ARG A 236 6.68 -9.17 -6.35
N LEU A 237 5.57 -8.43 -6.31
CA LEU A 237 4.77 -8.27 -5.10
C LEU A 237 4.17 -9.59 -4.62
N CYS A 238 3.71 -10.47 -5.52
CA CYS A 238 3.24 -11.80 -5.15
C CYS A 238 4.35 -12.61 -4.45
N ALA A 239 5.58 -12.57 -4.95
CA ALA A 239 6.70 -13.26 -4.32
C ALA A 239 7.05 -12.66 -2.94
N LEU A 240 7.14 -11.34 -2.82
CA LEU A 240 7.42 -10.64 -1.58
C LEU A 240 6.36 -10.91 -0.51
N MET A 241 5.08 -10.76 -0.87
CA MET A 241 3.97 -10.93 0.07
C MET A 241 3.76 -12.40 0.43
N ASN A 242 4.08 -13.35 -0.45
CA ASN A 242 4.09 -14.76 -0.08
C ASN A 242 5.11 -15.04 1.03
N ASP A 243 6.32 -14.53 0.89
CA ASP A 243 7.37 -14.68 1.91
C ASP A 243 7.04 -13.93 3.20
N MET A 244 6.40 -12.76 3.11
CA MET A 244 5.84 -12.05 4.26
C MET A 244 4.81 -12.92 5.02
N LEU A 245 3.90 -13.59 4.31
CA LEU A 245 2.93 -14.50 4.92
C LEU A 245 3.60 -15.68 5.62
N VAL A 246 4.67 -16.25 5.03
CA VAL A 246 5.46 -17.32 5.66
C VAL A 246 6.09 -16.83 6.96
N LEU A 247 6.65 -15.61 6.97
CA LEU A 247 7.25 -15.02 8.16
C LEU A 247 6.20 -14.70 9.23
N ALA A 248 5.09 -14.09 8.85
CA ALA A 248 3.99 -13.83 9.78
C ALA A 248 3.44 -15.11 10.42
N ASN A 249 3.33 -16.19 9.64
CA ASN A 249 2.92 -17.48 10.17
C ASN A 249 3.93 -18.06 11.17
N LYS A 250 5.24 -17.92 10.92
CA LYS A 250 6.30 -18.34 11.85
C LYS A 250 6.31 -17.54 13.14
N GLU A 251 5.93 -16.25 13.09
CA GLU A 251 5.79 -15.38 14.24
C GLU A 251 4.50 -15.64 15.05
N GLY A 252 3.68 -16.61 14.63
CA GLY A 252 2.50 -17.06 15.37
C GLY A 252 1.26 -16.20 15.15
N PHE A 253 1.16 -15.45 14.05
CA PHE A 253 -0.05 -14.72 13.70
C PHE A 253 -1.12 -15.67 13.15
N ASP A 254 -2.38 -15.38 13.47
CA ASP A 254 -3.55 -16.14 13.03
C ASP A 254 -4.09 -15.66 11.68
N VAL A 255 -3.95 -14.35 11.44
CA VAL A 255 -4.48 -13.67 10.25
C VAL A 255 -3.55 -12.52 9.85
N VAL A 256 -3.46 -12.26 8.56
CA VAL A 256 -2.84 -11.05 8.02
C VAL A 256 -3.92 -10.18 7.35
N ASN A 257 -3.97 -8.94 7.76
CA ASN A 257 -4.91 -7.94 7.25
C ASN A 257 -4.19 -6.95 6.34
N CYS A 258 -4.85 -6.51 5.30
CA CYS A 258 -4.42 -5.37 4.50
C CYS A 258 -5.63 -4.57 3.99
N LEU A 259 -5.40 -3.33 3.59
CA LEU A 259 -6.36 -2.50 2.87
C LEU A 259 -6.13 -2.58 1.36
N THR A 260 -7.08 -2.14 0.56
CA THR A 260 -6.91 -2.01 -0.90
C THR A 260 -6.03 -0.84 -1.33
N VAL A 261 -5.35 -0.18 -0.40
CA VAL A 261 -4.38 0.91 -0.67
C VAL A 261 -3.09 0.39 -1.30
N LEU A 262 -2.22 1.28 -1.74
CA LEU A 262 -0.98 0.93 -2.44
C LEU A 262 -1.26 0.07 -3.69
N ASP A 263 -0.38 -0.88 -3.95
CA ASP A 263 -0.54 -1.87 -5.01
C ASP A 263 -1.13 -3.20 -4.49
N ASN A 264 -1.77 -3.21 -3.31
CA ASN A 264 -2.34 -4.41 -2.70
C ASN A 264 -3.33 -5.16 -3.61
N PRO A 265 -4.18 -4.48 -4.42
CA PRO A 265 -5.06 -5.17 -5.36
C PRO A 265 -4.33 -6.11 -6.34
N LEU A 266 -3.04 -5.89 -6.61
CA LEU A 266 -2.27 -6.72 -7.54
C LEU A 266 -2.03 -8.14 -7.03
N PHE A 267 -1.95 -8.34 -5.71
CA PHE A 267 -1.60 -9.64 -5.13
C PHE A 267 -2.69 -10.26 -4.24
N THR A 268 -3.67 -9.50 -3.78
CA THR A 268 -4.67 -9.99 -2.82
C THR A 268 -5.41 -11.22 -3.32
N HIS A 269 -5.86 -11.25 -4.57
CA HIS A 269 -6.53 -12.40 -5.16
C HIS A 269 -5.59 -13.60 -5.30
N GLU A 270 -4.38 -13.39 -5.83
CA GLU A 270 -3.38 -14.43 -6.08
C GLU A 270 -2.96 -15.15 -4.77
N LEU A 271 -2.81 -14.37 -3.71
CA LEU A 271 -2.41 -14.86 -2.39
C LEU A 271 -3.60 -15.25 -1.49
N LYS A 272 -4.80 -15.33 -2.06
CA LYS A 272 -6.02 -15.81 -1.38
C LYS A 272 -6.43 -14.95 -0.17
N PHE A 273 -6.24 -13.63 -0.25
CA PHE A 273 -6.90 -12.74 0.66
C PHE A 273 -8.39 -12.69 0.31
N GLY A 274 -9.23 -12.84 1.31
CA GLY A 274 -10.69 -12.67 1.18
C GLY A 274 -11.11 -11.25 1.55
N PRO A 275 -12.15 -10.69 0.89
CA PRO A 275 -12.69 -9.39 1.27
C PRO A 275 -13.33 -9.46 2.65
N GLY A 276 -13.03 -8.47 3.50
CA GLY A 276 -13.70 -8.23 4.76
C GLY A 276 -14.94 -7.35 4.61
N ASP A 277 -15.67 -7.17 5.69
CA ASP A 277 -16.85 -6.31 5.75
C ASP A 277 -16.49 -4.86 6.13
N GLY A 278 -15.23 -4.63 6.56
CA GLY A 278 -14.75 -3.33 7.00
C GLY A 278 -14.26 -2.46 5.86
N PHE A 279 -14.60 -1.17 5.95
CA PHE A 279 -14.13 -0.12 5.06
C PHE A 279 -13.44 0.96 5.87
N LEU A 280 -12.36 1.49 5.32
CA LEU A 280 -11.66 2.64 5.87
C LEU A 280 -11.81 3.82 4.93
N ARG A 281 -12.42 4.89 5.44
CA ARG A 281 -12.66 6.12 4.68
C ARG A 281 -11.68 7.18 5.12
N PHE A 282 -11.03 7.80 4.16
CA PHE A 282 -10.03 8.84 4.35
C PHE A 282 -10.68 10.19 4.11
N TYR A 283 -10.41 11.14 5.01
CA TYR A 283 -10.94 12.49 4.99
C TYR A 283 -9.81 13.50 5.12
N LEU A 284 -9.98 14.64 4.49
CA LEU A 284 -9.07 15.77 4.59
C LEU A 284 -9.77 16.96 5.24
N PHE A 285 -9.16 17.50 6.28
CA PHE A 285 -9.61 18.74 6.89
C PHE A 285 -8.87 19.91 6.28
N ASN A 286 -9.63 20.90 5.77
CA ASN A 286 -9.12 22.13 5.18
C ASN A 286 -8.24 21.93 3.94
N TRP A 287 -8.53 20.90 3.16
CA TRP A 287 -7.95 20.63 1.84
C TRP A 287 -9.07 20.51 0.81
N ARG A 288 -8.77 20.88 -0.42
CA ARG A 288 -9.67 20.68 -1.55
C ARG A 288 -8.91 20.02 -2.67
N ILE A 289 -9.16 18.72 -2.87
CA ILE A 289 -8.56 17.91 -3.93
C ILE A 289 -9.63 17.05 -4.60
N ALA A 290 -9.32 16.50 -5.76
CA ALA A 290 -10.17 15.52 -6.42
C ALA A 290 -10.18 14.20 -5.62
N PRO A 291 -11.28 13.42 -5.67
CA PRO A 291 -11.32 12.08 -5.09
C PRO A 291 -10.21 11.18 -5.64
N ILE A 292 -9.67 10.33 -4.76
CA ILE A 292 -8.53 9.45 -5.04
C ILE A 292 -9.03 8.01 -5.08
N ALA A 293 -8.61 7.23 -6.09
CA ALA A 293 -8.96 5.82 -6.22
C ALA A 293 -8.50 5.03 -4.99
N GLY A 294 -9.41 4.28 -4.38
CA GLY A 294 -9.17 3.46 -3.18
C GLY A 294 -8.84 1.99 -3.46
N GLY A 295 -8.71 1.60 -4.71
CA GLY A 295 -8.33 0.23 -5.11
C GLY A 295 -9.44 -0.82 -4.96
N MET A 296 -10.71 -0.43 -4.83
CA MET A 296 -11.83 -1.34 -4.55
C MET A 296 -12.43 -2.05 -5.78
N GLY A 297 -11.88 -1.86 -6.95
CA GLY A 297 -12.22 -2.66 -8.13
C GLY A 297 -13.41 -2.16 -8.95
N SER A 298 -14.52 -1.71 -8.39
CA SER A 298 -15.64 -1.18 -9.15
C SER A 298 -16.27 0.05 -8.49
N ARG A 299 -16.73 0.97 -9.33
CA ARG A 299 -17.49 2.14 -8.87
C ARG A 299 -18.80 1.75 -8.17
N ALA A 300 -19.40 0.65 -8.58
CA ALA A 300 -20.63 0.13 -7.96
C ALA A 300 -20.42 -0.28 -6.50
N ASP A 301 -19.21 -0.77 -6.15
CA ASP A 301 -18.86 -1.08 -4.77
C ASP A 301 -18.64 0.18 -3.94
N GLU A 302 -18.13 1.26 -4.54
CA GLU A 302 -17.97 2.56 -3.88
C GLU A 302 -19.32 3.27 -3.71
N ASP A 303 -20.19 3.25 -4.72
CA ASP A 303 -21.52 3.85 -4.68
C ASP A 303 -22.45 3.11 -3.70
N ALA A 304 -22.31 1.78 -3.55
CA ALA A 304 -23.05 0.98 -2.56
C ALA A 304 -22.69 1.32 -1.10
N LEU A 305 -21.56 1.97 -0.86
CA LEU A 305 -21.09 2.36 0.47
C LEU A 305 -21.60 3.73 0.93
N ASP A 306 -22.06 4.57 0.02
CA ASP A 306 -22.71 5.85 0.31
C ASP A 306 -24.01 5.96 -0.49
N PRO A 307 -25.12 5.39 0.03
CA PRO A 307 -26.42 5.48 -0.62
C PRO A 307 -26.92 6.93 -0.76
N ALA A 308 -26.36 7.89 -0.02
CA ALA A 308 -26.69 9.31 -0.18
C ALA A 308 -25.99 9.93 -1.40
N ALA A 309 -24.81 9.42 -1.79
CA ALA A 309 -24.12 9.83 -3.01
C ALA A 309 -24.83 9.31 -4.28
N ALA A 310 -25.44 8.14 -4.21
CA ALA A 310 -26.19 7.55 -5.33
C ALA A 310 -27.50 8.29 -5.66
N SER A 311 -28.08 9.01 -4.69
CA SER A 311 -29.35 9.75 -4.84
C SER A 311 -29.20 11.20 -5.30
N SER A 312 -27.98 11.73 -5.42
CA SER A 312 -27.72 13.11 -5.84
C SER A 312 -27.45 13.24 -7.34
N GLU A 313 -28.48 12.92 -8.15
CA GLU A 313 -28.43 13.20 -9.60
C GLU A 313 -28.37 14.71 -9.94
N GLU A 314 -28.46 15.60 -8.95
CA GLU A 314 -28.60 17.05 -9.17
C GLU A 314 -27.36 17.91 -8.87
N ASN A 315 -26.20 17.32 -8.48
CA ASN A 315 -25.00 18.12 -8.26
C ASN A 315 -23.98 17.98 -9.40
N GLU A 316 -24.23 18.68 -10.51
CA GLU A 316 -23.34 18.76 -11.68
C GLU A 316 -21.94 19.34 -11.40
N HIS A 317 -21.65 19.79 -10.18
CA HIS A 317 -20.40 20.50 -9.84
C HIS A 317 -19.44 19.75 -8.91
N VAL A 318 -19.76 18.52 -8.51
CA VAL A 318 -18.79 17.66 -7.81
C VAL A 318 -17.99 16.87 -8.84
N PRO A 319 -16.66 17.03 -8.88
CA PRO A 319 -15.83 16.21 -9.77
C PRO A 319 -16.12 14.73 -9.48
N ARG A 320 -16.61 14.01 -10.52
CA ARG A 320 -16.86 12.57 -10.37
C ARG A 320 -15.55 11.88 -9.96
N PRO A 321 -15.59 10.93 -9.01
CA PRO A 321 -14.42 10.14 -8.67
C PRO A 321 -13.80 9.55 -9.95
N LEU A 322 -12.47 9.51 -10.01
CA LEU A 322 -11.78 8.77 -11.05
C LEU A 322 -12.28 7.32 -11.04
N PRO A 323 -12.51 6.70 -12.20
CA PRO A 323 -12.91 5.32 -12.24
C PRO A 323 -11.92 4.48 -11.45
N PRO A 324 -12.39 3.61 -10.53
CA PRO A 324 -11.50 2.76 -9.76
C PRO A 324 -10.65 1.94 -10.72
N SER A 325 -9.34 2.02 -10.55
CA SER A 325 -8.44 1.15 -11.28
C SER A 325 -8.51 -0.24 -10.66
N ILE A 326 -8.95 -1.23 -11.43
CA ILE A 326 -8.87 -2.65 -11.04
C ILE A 326 -7.43 -3.12 -10.77
N TYR A 327 -6.44 -2.28 -11.05
CA TYR A 327 -5.01 -2.61 -11.00
C TYR A 327 -4.22 -1.80 -9.97
N GLY A 328 -4.84 -0.97 -9.16
CA GLY A 328 -4.13 -0.21 -8.15
C GLY A 328 -4.96 0.90 -7.51
N SER A 329 -4.36 1.57 -6.57
CA SER A 329 -4.92 2.67 -5.80
C SER A 329 -4.05 3.92 -5.97
N GLY A 330 -4.67 5.10 -6.01
CA GLY A 330 -3.97 6.37 -5.86
C GLY A 330 -3.64 6.69 -4.40
N ASN A 331 -4.16 5.90 -3.45
CA ASN A 331 -3.95 6.09 -2.02
C ASN A 331 -2.80 5.21 -1.53
N GLY A 332 -1.71 5.83 -1.11
CA GLY A 332 -0.52 5.22 -0.54
C GLY A 332 -0.43 5.32 0.99
N ILE A 333 -1.51 5.68 1.68
CA ILE A 333 -1.48 5.86 3.14
C ILE A 333 -2.01 4.62 3.84
N VAL A 334 -1.17 4.02 4.68
CA VAL A 334 -1.57 3.00 5.66
C VAL A 334 -1.75 3.69 7.00
N MET A 335 -2.97 3.64 7.55
CA MET A 335 -3.28 4.17 8.88
C MET A 335 -3.17 3.06 9.91
N VAL A 336 -2.55 3.38 11.04
CA VAL A 336 -2.36 2.50 12.19
C VAL A 336 -3.34 2.87 13.30
#